data_fb52e7ff7161c6afc0e8f236e23b4080
#
_entry.id   fb52e7ff7161c6afc0e8f236e23b4080
#
_cell.length_a   1.000
_cell.length_b   1.000
_cell.length_c   1.000
_cell.angle_alpha   90.00
_cell.angle_beta   90.00
_cell.angle_gamma   90.00
#
_symmetry.space_group_name_H-M   'P 1'
#
loop_
_entity.id
_entity.type
_entity.pdbx_description
1 polymer ?
#
loop_
_entity_poly.entity_id
_entity_poly.type
_entity_poly.pdbx_seq_one_letter_code
_entity_poly.pdbx_strand_id
1 'polypeptide(L)'
;MSERDLFSLQRVDLVHLARTIRNAPRVENLVAMRGEIGQLVERMLAHGASSTQITHIITLLNDHTVCRVIELTLAEKGDPGVPFSWLCFGSEGRREQTLHTDQDNGILFEARDAAHAAEIRGKLLPIAQQINQSLALCGFTLCKGNIMAGNPELCLSRAEWARRFSAFIREATPENLLGSSIYFDLRVVWGSEQSCEQLRRGILDQVGDNRLFQRMMAENALRNRPPVGRFRDFVLARKNGEKATLDLKTQGLAPFVDGARVLALAHGIEANNTLERFRQLIANEVIDPLDGAAYEEAYHFIQQTRMQQHQLQTRENFPYSNRVDPDSLNHLDRRILRESLRQAQRLQSSLSLRYQL
;
A
#
# COMPACT_ATOMS: atom_id res chain seq x y z
N MET A 1 -30.72 -18.95 -7.98
CA MET A 1 -30.20 -17.79 -7.23
C MET A 1 -29.67 -16.81 -8.28
N SER A 2 -30.24 -15.63 -8.39
CA SER A 2 -29.82 -14.65 -9.41
C SER A 2 -28.53 -13.95 -8.99
N GLU A 3 -27.79 -13.33 -9.94
CA GLU A 3 -26.60 -12.50 -9.61
C GLU A 3 -26.95 -11.42 -8.57
N ARG A 4 -28.15 -10.85 -8.63
CA ARG A 4 -28.66 -9.89 -7.63
C ARG A 4 -28.76 -10.46 -6.22
N ASP A 5 -29.17 -11.73 -6.08
CA ASP A 5 -29.29 -12.39 -4.77
C ASP A 5 -27.90 -12.65 -4.16
N LEU A 6 -26.92 -12.96 -4.99
CA LEU A 6 -25.53 -13.16 -4.59
C LEU A 6 -24.86 -11.86 -4.13
N PHE A 7 -25.05 -10.77 -4.88
CA PHE A 7 -24.56 -9.43 -4.48
C PHE A 7 -25.22 -8.95 -3.18
N SER A 8 -26.51 -9.27 -2.96
CA SER A 8 -27.19 -8.92 -1.73
C SER A 8 -26.64 -9.68 -0.53
N LEU A 9 -26.37 -10.98 -0.67
CA LEU A 9 -25.75 -11.82 0.37
C LEU A 9 -24.35 -11.36 0.74
N GLN A 10 -23.49 -11.07 -0.24
CA GLN A 10 -22.15 -10.53 0.01
C GLN A 10 -22.19 -9.17 0.72
N ARG A 11 -23.15 -8.33 0.38
CA ARG A 11 -23.36 -7.04 1.04
C ARG A 11 -23.80 -7.21 2.50
N VAL A 12 -24.64 -8.19 2.80
CA VAL A 12 -25.05 -8.53 4.16
C VAL A 12 -23.86 -9.05 4.97
N ASP A 13 -23.05 -9.94 4.40
CA ASP A 13 -21.83 -10.47 5.04
C ASP A 13 -20.84 -9.36 5.36
N LEU A 14 -20.58 -8.44 4.41
CA LEU A 14 -19.67 -7.31 4.61
C LEU A 14 -20.15 -6.37 5.74
N VAL A 15 -21.42 -6.01 5.74
CA VAL A 15 -22.01 -5.14 6.77
C VAL A 15 -21.96 -5.83 8.14
N HIS A 16 -22.23 -7.12 8.18
CA HIS A 16 -22.14 -7.92 9.40
C HIS A 16 -20.70 -7.94 9.94
N LEU A 17 -19.71 -8.28 9.10
CA LEU A 17 -18.29 -8.30 9.47
C LEU A 17 -17.80 -6.93 9.97
N ALA A 18 -18.08 -5.87 9.22
CA ALA A 18 -17.70 -4.52 9.61
C ALA A 18 -18.30 -4.10 10.97
N ARG A 19 -19.57 -4.49 11.23
CA ARG A 19 -20.23 -4.24 12.51
C ARG A 19 -19.64 -5.06 13.64
N THR A 20 -19.34 -6.34 13.40
CA THR A 20 -18.71 -7.24 14.38
C THR A 20 -17.33 -6.75 14.78
N ILE A 21 -16.51 -6.34 13.80
CA ILE A 21 -15.20 -5.78 14.04
C ILE A 21 -15.31 -4.52 14.90
N ARG A 22 -16.13 -3.55 14.53
CA ARG A 22 -16.29 -2.28 15.26
C ARG A 22 -16.78 -2.47 16.71
N ASN A 23 -17.55 -3.52 16.97
CA ASN A 23 -18.11 -3.79 18.31
C ASN A 23 -17.35 -4.91 19.05
N ALA A 24 -16.22 -5.39 18.55
CA ALA A 24 -15.44 -6.43 19.19
C ALA A 24 -15.03 -6.00 20.62
N PRO A 25 -15.38 -6.77 21.66
CA PRO A 25 -15.10 -6.37 23.04
C PRO A 25 -13.61 -6.52 23.44
N ARG A 26 -12.86 -7.34 22.70
CA ARG A 26 -11.45 -7.65 22.96
C ARG A 26 -10.70 -7.98 21.69
N VAL A 27 -9.36 -7.90 21.73
CA VAL A 27 -8.47 -8.20 20.59
C VAL A 27 -8.66 -9.64 20.07
N GLU A 28 -8.89 -10.61 20.95
CA GLU A 28 -9.09 -12.01 20.57
C GLU A 28 -10.30 -12.20 19.63
N ASN A 29 -11.33 -11.37 19.79
CA ASN A 29 -12.48 -11.39 18.88
C ASN A 29 -12.10 -10.88 17.49
N LEU A 30 -11.17 -9.92 17.38
CA LEU A 30 -10.66 -9.45 16.09
C LEU A 30 -9.77 -10.49 15.41
N VAL A 31 -8.96 -11.22 16.20
CA VAL A 31 -8.14 -12.34 15.69
C VAL A 31 -9.02 -13.40 15.01
N ALA A 32 -10.16 -13.73 15.61
CA ALA A 32 -11.12 -14.70 15.05
C ALA A 32 -11.71 -14.24 13.71
N MET A 33 -11.88 -12.92 13.49
CA MET A 33 -12.46 -12.38 12.25
C MET A 33 -11.57 -12.57 11.02
N ARG A 34 -10.26 -12.80 11.19
CA ARG A 34 -9.34 -12.98 10.06
C ARG A 34 -9.76 -14.11 9.12
N GLY A 35 -10.22 -15.23 9.68
CA GLY A 35 -10.71 -16.36 8.89
C GLY A 35 -11.97 -16.01 8.07
N GLU A 36 -12.88 -15.26 8.67
CA GLU A 36 -14.12 -14.83 7.99
C GLU A 36 -13.86 -13.83 6.88
N ILE A 37 -12.90 -12.90 7.08
CA ILE A 37 -12.46 -11.98 6.04
C ILE A 37 -11.85 -12.75 4.86
N GLY A 38 -11.01 -13.76 5.14
CA GLY A 38 -10.43 -14.64 4.12
C GLY A 38 -11.50 -15.37 3.30
N GLN A 39 -12.51 -15.94 3.95
CA GLN A 39 -13.64 -16.60 3.29
C GLN A 39 -14.49 -15.63 2.45
N LEU A 40 -14.69 -14.40 2.92
CA LEU A 40 -15.39 -13.38 2.13
C LEU A 40 -14.63 -13.06 0.85
N VAL A 41 -13.32 -12.84 0.94
CA VAL A 41 -12.45 -12.56 -0.23
C VAL A 41 -12.44 -13.76 -1.19
N GLU A 42 -12.38 -14.98 -0.67
CA GLU A 42 -12.45 -16.21 -1.50
C GLU A 42 -13.76 -16.27 -2.29
N ARG A 43 -14.91 -16.04 -1.63
CA ARG A 43 -16.20 -15.99 -2.31
C ARG A 43 -16.25 -14.89 -3.37
N MET A 44 -15.70 -13.70 -3.08
CA MET A 44 -15.65 -12.59 -4.04
C MET A 44 -14.84 -12.95 -5.28
N LEU A 45 -13.67 -13.55 -5.11
CA LEU A 45 -12.82 -14.03 -6.22
C LEU A 45 -13.52 -15.09 -7.06
N ALA A 46 -14.19 -16.05 -6.41
CA ALA A 46 -14.94 -17.12 -7.08
C ALA A 46 -16.13 -16.58 -7.91
N HIS A 47 -16.68 -15.44 -7.54
CA HIS A 47 -17.80 -14.78 -8.25
C HIS A 47 -17.31 -13.66 -9.21
N GLY A 48 -16.00 -13.58 -9.49
CA GLY A 48 -15.46 -12.67 -10.49
C GLY A 48 -15.37 -11.20 -10.05
N ALA A 49 -15.34 -10.91 -8.74
CA ALA A 49 -15.10 -9.56 -8.27
C ALA A 49 -13.73 -9.05 -8.75
N SER A 50 -13.67 -7.79 -9.13
CA SER A 50 -12.43 -7.16 -9.58
C SER A 50 -11.43 -6.97 -8.42
N SER A 51 -10.14 -6.93 -8.76
CA SER A 51 -9.08 -6.65 -7.79
C SER A 51 -9.33 -5.35 -7.01
N THR A 52 -9.89 -4.32 -7.65
CA THR A 52 -10.24 -3.05 -6.99
C THR A 52 -11.35 -3.21 -5.95
N GLN A 53 -12.41 -3.97 -6.28
CA GLN A 53 -13.48 -4.24 -5.31
C GLN A 53 -12.95 -5.00 -4.10
N ILE A 54 -12.08 -5.98 -4.34
CA ILE A 54 -11.49 -6.80 -3.28
C ILE A 54 -10.56 -5.97 -2.39
N THR A 55 -9.63 -5.18 -2.97
CA THR A 55 -8.74 -4.33 -2.18
C THR A 55 -9.49 -3.27 -1.40
N HIS A 56 -10.59 -2.72 -1.96
CA HIS A 56 -11.43 -1.77 -1.25
C HIS A 56 -12.08 -2.40 -0.01
N ILE A 57 -12.61 -3.61 -0.12
CA ILE A 57 -13.23 -4.32 1.00
C ILE A 57 -12.19 -4.73 2.04
N ILE A 58 -11.03 -5.25 1.61
CA ILE A 58 -9.94 -5.57 2.53
C ILE A 58 -9.52 -4.31 3.30
N THR A 59 -9.33 -3.18 2.61
CA THR A 59 -8.95 -1.91 3.25
C THR A 59 -9.99 -1.47 4.26
N LEU A 60 -11.27 -1.50 3.90
CA LEU A 60 -12.37 -1.12 4.81
C LEU A 60 -12.35 -1.95 6.10
N LEU A 61 -12.21 -3.28 6.00
CA LEU A 61 -12.19 -4.17 7.15
C LEU A 61 -10.90 -4.03 7.97
N ASN A 62 -9.77 -3.82 7.30
CA ASN A 62 -8.50 -3.54 7.96
C ASN A 62 -8.54 -2.21 8.72
N ASP A 63 -9.06 -1.14 8.11
CA ASP A 63 -9.21 0.16 8.78
C ASP A 63 -10.09 0.05 10.04
N HIS A 64 -11.20 -0.67 9.96
CA HIS A 64 -12.04 -0.94 11.14
C HIS A 64 -11.29 -1.75 12.20
N THR A 65 -10.46 -2.71 11.81
CA THR A 65 -9.65 -3.51 12.75
C THR A 65 -8.60 -2.61 13.43
N VAL A 66 -7.90 -1.78 12.67
CA VAL A 66 -6.91 -0.83 13.22
C VAL A 66 -7.57 0.13 14.20
N CYS A 67 -8.67 0.77 13.80
CA CYS A 67 -9.42 1.68 14.67
C CYS A 67 -9.85 0.98 15.97
N ARG A 68 -10.40 -0.24 15.86
CA ARG A 68 -10.86 -0.97 17.02
C ARG A 68 -9.74 -1.40 17.96
N VAL A 69 -8.60 -1.82 17.43
CA VAL A 69 -7.40 -2.12 18.23
C VAL A 69 -6.92 -0.89 18.99
N ILE A 70 -6.90 0.28 18.33
CA ILE A 70 -6.53 1.55 18.98
C ILE A 70 -7.50 1.86 20.13
N GLU A 71 -8.82 1.81 19.88
CA GLU A 71 -9.84 2.06 20.91
C GLU A 71 -9.71 1.12 22.11
N LEU A 72 -9.53 -0.17 21.88
CA LEU A 72 -9.36 -1.17 22.93
C LEU A 72 -8.09 -0.93 23.73
N THR A 73 -6.99 -0.57 23.07
CA THR A 73 -5.72 -0.28 23.74
C THR A 73 -5.83 0.99 24.60
N LEU A 74 -6.50 2.04 24.09
CA LEU A 74 -6.73 3.27 24.87
C LEU A 74 -7.66 3.02 26.06
N ALA A 75 -8.67 2.16 25.91
CA ALA A 75 -9.54 1.77 27.01
C ALA A 75 -8.79 1.01 28.12
N GLU A 76 -7.79 0.19 27.76
CA GLU A 76 -6.97 -0.57 28.69
C GLU A 76 -5.87 0.27 29.37
N LYS A 77 -5.13 1.07 28.56
CA LYS A 77 -3.95 1.83 29.04
C LYS A 77 -4.29 3.22 29.57
N GLY A 78 -5.49 3.71 29.29
CA GLY A 78 -5.93 5.08 29.56
C GLY A 78 -5.63 6.04 28.40
N ASP A 79 -6.37 7.16 28.40
CA ASP A 79 -6.16 8.24 27.45
C ASP A 79 -4.79 8.90 27.71
N PRO A 80 -3.89 9.04 26.72
CA PRO A 80 -2.60 9.71 26.89
C PRO A 80 -2.75 11.22 27.19
N GLY A 81 -3.97 11.78 27.08
CA GLY A 81 -4.26 13.20 27.28
C GLY A 81 -3.69 14.09 26.17
N VAL A 82 -3.34 13.50 25.04
CA VAL A 82 -2.79 14.21 23.87
C VAL A 82 -3.43 13.66 22.58
N PRO A 83 -4.06 14.53 21.77
CA PRO A 83 -4.56 14.11 20.47
C PRO A 83 -3.43 13.63 19.56
N PHE A 84 -3.64 12.51 18.89
CA PHE A 84 -2.72 12.01 17.88
C PHE A 84 -3.47 11.39 16.71
N SER A 85 -2.79 11.26 15.57
CA SER A 85 -3.31 10.56 14.39
C SER A 85 -2.44 9.35 14.09
N TRP A 86 -3.10 8.22 13.76
CA TRP A 86 -2.43 7.02 13.28
C TRP A 86 -2.29 7.10 11.77
N LEU A 87 -1.05 7.15 11.32
CA LEU A 87 -0.67 7.18 9.91
C LEU A 87 -0.45 5.77 9.39
N CYS A 88 -0.88 5.51 8.16
CA CYS A 88 -0.52 4.33 7.39
C CYS A 88 0.26 4.73 6.15
N PHE A 89 1.23 3.89 5.76
CA PHE A 89 2.12 4.12 4.63
C PHE A 89 2.03 2.99 3.60
N GLY A 90 2.76 3.12 2.50
CA GLY A 90 2.92 2.07 1.51
C GLY A 90 1.58 1.56 0.95
N SER A 91 1.40 0.25 0.86
CA SER A 91 0.17 -0.35 0.32
C SER A 91 -1.07 -0.05 1.18
N GLU A 92 -0.89 0.11 2.49
CA GLU A 92 -1.97 0.51 3.41
C GLU A 92 -2.38 1.96 3.17
N GLY A 93 -1.41 2.87 3.05
CA GLY A 93 -1.62 4.27 2.68
C GLY A 93 -2.31 4.43 1.33
N ARG A 94 -2.00 3.57 0.36
CA ARG A 94 -2.63 3.55 -0.98
C ARG A 94 -3.97 2.84 -1.06
N ARG A 95 -4.42 2.16 0.00
CA ARG A 95 -5.63 1.30 -0.01
C ARG A 95 -5.53 0.14 -1.02
N GLU A 96 -4.36 -0.45 -1.14
CA GLU A 96 -4.03 -1.52 -2.09
C GLU A 96 -3.59 -2.81 -1.39
N GLN A 97 -3.97 -2.99 -0.13
CA GLN A 97 -3.62 -4.16 0.67
C GLN A 97 -4.27 -5.43 0.11
N THR A 98 -3.60 -6.55 0.31
CA THR A 98 -4.15 -7.89 0.17
C THR A 98 -4.35 -8.53 1.55
N LEU A 99 -4.86 -9.75 1.62
CA LEU A 99 -5.03 -10.49 2.88
C LEU A 99 -3.72 -10.66 3.67
N HIS A 100 -2.60 -10.70 2.96
CA HIS A 100 -1.27 -10.77 3.56
C HIS A 100 -0.60 -9.39 3.43
N THR A 101 -0.61 -8.65 4.53
CA THR A 101 -0.09 -7.29 4.59
C THR A 101 0.86 -7.14 5.77
N ASP A 102 1.91 -6.36 5.56
CA ASP A 102 2.82 -5.93 6.62
C ASP A 102 2.26 -4.66 7.25
N GLN A 103 2.70 -4.37 8.47
CA GLN A 103 2.43 -3.10 9.13
C GLN A 103 3.40 -2.05 8.62
N ASP A 104 2.86 -0.97 8.03
CA ASP A 104 3.61 0.23 7.69
C ASP A 104 2.86 1.43 8.27
N ASN A 105 3.22 1.85 9.49
CA ASN A 105 2.46 2.87 10.22
C ASN A 105 3.34 3.81 11.05
N GLY A 106 2.75 4.91 11.50
CA GLY A 106 3.38 5.90 12.34
C GLY A 106 2.37 6.71 13.12
N ILE A 107 2.86 7.58 14.01
CA ILE A 107 2.04 8.53 14.76
C ILE A 107 2.42 9.96 14.37
N LEU A 108 1.39 10.79 14.23
CA LEU A 108 1.47 12.22 14.03
C LEU A 108 0.76 12.93 15.18
N PHE A 109 1.43 13.86 15.84
CA PHE A 109 0.87 14.69 16.89
C PHE A 109 1.35 16.14 16.79
N GLU A 110 0.70 17.06 17.50
CA GLU A 110 1.13 18.45 17.58
C GLU A 110 1.97 18.68 18.86
N ALA A 111 3.05 19.48 18.73
CA ALA A 111 3.89 19.85 19.84
C ALA A 111 4.35 21.32 19.70
N ARG A 112 4.56 22.02 20.83
CA ARG A 112 5.00 23.41 20.86
C ARG A 112 6.46 23.57 20.52
N ASP A 113 7.28 22.64 21.02
CA ASP A 113 8.74 22.60 20.88
C ASP A 113 9.28 21.15 20.97
N ALA A 114 10.58 20.99 20.85
CA ALA A 114 11.23 19.67 20.90
C ALA A 114 11.11 18.98 22.25
N ALA A 115 11.15 19.71 23.38
CA ALA A 115 11.00 19.16 24.71
C ALA A 115 9.59 18.61 24.93
N HIS A 116 8.59 19.37 24.52
CA HIS A 116 7.18 18.94 24.55
C HIS A 116 6.93 17.75 23.62
N ALA A 117 7.57 17.71 22.44
CA ALA A 117 7.49 16.56 21.54
C ALA A 117 8.07 15.29 22.19
N ALA A 118 9.19 15.39 22.90
CA ALA A 118 9.78 14.28 23.61
C ALA A 118 8.90 13.76 24.76
N GLU A 119 8.26 14.68 25.51
CA GLU A 119 7.30 14.32 26.57
C GLU A 119 6.10 13.56 26.00
N ILE A 120 5.48 14.08 24.95
CA ILE A 120 4.32 13.45 24.28
C ILE A 120 4.72 12.06 23.74
N ARG A 121 5.85 11.97 23.07
CA ARG A 121 6.34 10.69 22.54
C ARG A 121 6.53 9.66 23.64
N GLY A 122 7.06 10.05 24.79
CA GLY A 122 7.19 9.17 25.96
C GLY A 122 5.86 8.58 26.44
N LYS A 123 4.76 9.34 26.31
CA LYS A 123 3.39 8.86 26.64
C LYS A 123 2.81 7.96 25.55
N LEU A 124 3.06 8.28 24.27
CA LEU A 124 2.47 7.56 23.13
C LEU A 124 3.17 6.25 22.78
N LEU A 125 4.50 6.16 22.94
CA LEU A 125 5.28 4.99 22.54
C LEU A 125 4.82 3.68 23.16
N PRO A 126 4.58 3.56 24.48
CA PRO A 126 4.10 2.31 25.07
C PRO A 126 2.73 1.88 24.52
N ILE A 127 1.86 2.84 24.23
CA ILE A 127 0.55 2.61 23.62
C ILE A 127 0.73 2.12 22.17
N ALA A 128 1.57 2.79 21.38
CA ALA A 128 1.86 2.42 20.00
C ALA A 128 2.48 1.02 19.88
N GLN A 129 3.39 0.66 20.78
CA GLN A 129 3.98 -0.68 20.84
C GLN A 129 2.92 -1.75 21.13
N GLN A 130 2.01 -1.50 22.06
CA GLN A 130 0.90 -2.41 22.35
C GLN A 130 -0.04 -2.55 21.14
N ILE A 131 -0.37 -1.44 20.44
CA ILE A 131 -1.19 -1.45 19.23
C ILE A 131 -0.51 -2.31 18.16
N ASN A 132 0.79 -2.10 17.87
CA ASN A 132 1.51 -2.90 16.86
C ASN A 132 1.51 -4.40 17.21
N GLN A 133 1.68 -4.77 18.49
CA GLN A 133 1.60 -6.17 18.94
C GLN A 133 0.19 -6.74 18.77
N SER A 134 -0.84 -5.99 19.13
CA SER A 134 -2.23 -6.42 18.96
C SER A 134 -2.61 -6.58 17.48
N LEU A 135 -2.14 -5.68 16.62
CA LEU A 135 -2.30 -5.80 15.16
C LEU A 135 -1.58 -7.04 14.61
N ALA A 136 -0.39 -7.37 15.14
CA ALA A 136 0.31 -8.59 14.76
C ALA A 136 -0.50 -9.85 15.09
N LEU A 137 -1.17 -9.90 16.22
CA LEU A 137 -2.10 -10.98 16.58
C LEU A 137 -3.29 -11.04 15.61
N CYS A 138 -3.81 -9.89 15.16
CA CYS A 138 -4.87 -9.80 14.15
C CYS A 138 -4.40 -10.16 12.73
N GLY A 139 -3.10 -10.46 12.54
CA GLY A 139 -2.55 -10.96 11.29
C GLY A 139 -1.89 -9.92 10.39
N PHE A 140 -1.67 -8.71 10.90
CA PHE A 140 -0.83 -7.71 10.25
C PHE A 140 0.63 -8.00 10.59
N THR A 141 1.39 -8.55 9.65
CA THR A 141 2.78 -8.96 9.90
C THR A 141 3.63 -7.76 10.37
N LEU A 142 4.45 -7.96 11.40
CA LEU A 142 5.40 -6.92 11.82
C LEU A 142 6.36 -6.58 10.67
N CYS A 143 6.55 -5.29 10.41
CA CYS A 143 7.44 -4.81 9.37
C CYS A 143 8.91 -5.14 9.70
N LYS A 144 9.58 -5.88 8.82
CA LYS A 144 11.01 -6.22 8.98
C LYS A 144 11.92 -4.98 8.98
N GLY A 145 11.50 -3.91 8.31
CA GLY A 145 12.16 -2.61 8.30
C GLY A 145 11.85 -1.74 9.53
N ASN A 146 11.11 -2.27 10.51
CA ASN A 146 10.68 -1.55 11.70
C ASN A 146 9.92 -0.23 11.39
N ILE A 147 9.14 -0.22 10.29
CA ILE A 147 8.30 0.93 9.90
C ILE A 147 6.99 0.82 10.66
N MET A 148 7.02 1.08 11.94
CA MET A 148 5.89 0.93 12.85
C MET A 148 5.84 2.06 13.88
N ALA A 149 4.65 2.45 14.29
CA ALA A 149 4.38 3.54 15.23
C ALA A 149 5.06 3.35 16.59
N GLY A 150 5.32 2.12 17.00
CA GLY A 150 6.09 1.79 18.21
C GLY A 150 7.60 2.06 18.10
N ASN A 151 8.09 2.44 16.90
CA ASN A 151 9.45 2.93 16.70
C ASN A 151 9.49 4.43 17.01
N PRO A 152 10.38 4.90 17.90
CA PRO A 152 10.52 6.32 18.24
C PRO A 152 10.72 7.23 17.00
N GLU A 153 11.38 6.71 15.97
CA GLU A 153 11.62 7.42 14.70
C GLU A 153 10.34 7.65 13.86
N LEU A 154 9.23 7.03 14.22
CA LEU A 154 7.95 7.12 13.51
C LEU A 154 6.79 7.58 14.41
N CYS A 155 7.09 7.94 15.66
CA CYS A 155 6.19 8.59 16.59
C CYS A 155 6.61 10.05 16.72
N LEU A 156 6.20 10.90 15.77
CA LEU A 156 6.76 12.21 15.56
C LEU A 156 5.71 13.32 15.60
N SER A 157 6.12 14.50 16.05
CA SER A 157 5.31 15.72 15.89
C SER A 157 5.24 16.12 14.42
N ARG A 158 4.24 16.94 14.05
CA ARG A 158 4.11 17.49 12.70
C ARG A 158 5.37 18.21 12.24
N ALA A 159 6.00 18.99 13.12
CA ALA A 159 7.23 19.70 12.80
C ALA A 159 8.42 18.72 12.56
N GLU A 160 8.49 17.61 13.28
CA GLU A 160 9.51 16.56 13.07
C GLU A 160 9.26 15.81 11.78
N TRP A 161 8.00 15.44 11.47
CA TRP A 161 7.64 14.85 10.18
C TRP A 161 8.00 15.78 9.01
N ALA A 162 7.68 17.08 9.12
CA ALA A 162 8.01 18.07 8.08
C ALA A 162 9.53 18.14 7.85
N ARG A 163 10.34 18.16 8.92
CA ARG A 163 11.80 18.12 8.80
C ARG A 163 12.30 16.83 8.13
N ARG A 164 11.73 15.69 8.50
CA ARG A 164 12.08 14.39 7.92
C ARG A 164 11.79 14.34 6.42
N PHE A 165 10.61 14.79 5.99
CA PHE A 165 10.28 14.86 4.57
C PHE A 165 11.17 15.86 3.82
N SER A 166 11.46 17.01 4.43
CA SER A 166 12.39 17.97 3.84
C SER A 166 13.80 17.39 3.68
N ALA A 167 14.27 16.58 4.64
CA ALA A 167 15.54 15.86 4.52
C ALA A 167 15.51 14.85 3.37
N PHE A 168 14.44 14.03 3.23
CA PHE A 168 14.30 13.12 2.10
C PHE A 168 14.38 13.82 0.74
N ILE A 169 13.75 15.00 0.64
CA ILE A 169 13.69 15.75 -0.62
C ILE A 169 15.00 16.46 -0.94
N ARG A 170 15.72 16.98 0.06
CA ARG A 170 16.96 17.73 -0.13
C ARG A 170 18.20 16.85 -0.23
N GLU A 171 18.23 15.76 0.54
CA GLU A 171 19.35 14.83 0.66
C GLU A 171 18.97 13.51 0.01
N ALA A 172 18.99 13.48 -1.31
CA ALA A 172 18.54 12.31 -2.07
C ALA A 172 19.55 11.15 -2.02
N THR A 173 19.83 10.64 -0.80
CA THR A 173 20.61 9.41 -0.59
C THR A 173 19.79 8.17 -0.97
N PRO A 174 20.41 6.99 -1.21
CA PRO A 174 19.70 5.75 -1.47
C PRO A 174 18.69 5.40 -0.38
N GLU A 175 19.01 5.64 0.88
CA GLU A 175 18.14 5.42 2.04
C GLU A 175 16.93 6.35 2.02
N ASN A 176 17.14 7.63 1.74
CA ASN A 176 16.07 8.62 1.63
C ASN A 176 15.15 8.35 0.44
N LEU A 177 15.69 7.88 -0.68
CA LEU A 177 14.89 7.48 -1.85
C LEU A 177 14.04 6.23 -1.57
N LEU A 178 14.60 5.25 -0.83
CA LEU A 178 13.82 4.11 -0.36
C LEU A 178 12.72 4.58 0.59
N GLY A 179 13.04 5.45 1.54
CA GLY A 179 12.07 6.07 2.45
C GLY A 179 10.96 6.80 1.70
N SER A 180 11.28 7.56 0.66
CA SER A 180 10.29 8.29 -0.14
C SER A 180 9.30 7.35 -0.83
N SER A 181 9.72 6.16 -1.23
CA SER A 181 8.83 5.16 -1.83
C SER A 181 7.80 4.57 -0.85
N ILE A 182 8.03 4.72 0.46
CA ILE A 182 7.17 4.21 1.52
C ILE A 182 6.34 5.35 2.12
N TYR A 183 7.01 6.39 2.63
CA TYR A 183 6.37 7.42 3.46
C TYR A 183 5.52 8.42 2.67
N PHE A 184 5.76 8.62 1.36
CA PHE A 184 5.01 9.57 0.56
C PHE A 184 3.60 9.09 0.20
N ASP A 185 3.30 7.82 0.44
CA ASP A 185 1.95 7.26 0.36
C ASP A 185 1.30 7.26 1.75
N LEU A 186 1.22 8.43 2.39
CA LEU A 186 0.69 8.55 3.75
C LEU A 186 -0.82 8.82 3.78
N ARG A 187 -1.50 8.23 4.77
CA ARG A 187 -2.93 8.38 5.03
C ARG A 187 -3.21 8.28 6.53
N VAL A 188 -4.18 9.03 7.02
CA VAL A 188 -4.73 8.86 8.37
C VAL A 188 -5.77 7.74 8.37
N VAL A 189 -5.69 6.82 9.34
CA VAL A 189 -6.71 5.79 9.59
C VAL A 189 -7.50 6.10 10.85
N TRP A 190 -6.87 6.70 11.85
CA TRP A 190 -7.51 7.08 13.10
C TRP A 190 -7.01 8.45 13.56
N GLY A 191 -7.88 9.27 14.13
CA GLY A 191 -7.58 10.64 14.56
C GLY A 191 -7.94 11.69 13.52
N SER A 192 -7.37 12.91 13.66
CA SER A 192 -7.66 14.04 12.77
C SER A 192 -6.81 14.02 11.50
N GLU A 193 -7.41 14.28 10.35
CA GLU A 193 -6.71 14.41 9.07
C GLU A 193 -6.01 15.76 8.89
N GLN A 194 -6.42 16.80 9.62
CA GLN A 194 -5.99 18.20 9.39
C GLN A 194 -4.46 18.38 9.37
N SER A 195 -3.75 17.84 10.36
CA SER A 195 -2.28 17.96 10.43
C SER A 195 -1.59 17.17 9.32
N CYS A 196 -2.17 16.03 8.91
CA CYS A 196 -1.67 15.24 7.81
C CYS A 196 -1.84 15.93 6.46
N GLU A 197 -2.97 16.60 6.23
CA GLU A 197 -3.22 17.40 5.03
C GLU A 197 -2.22 18.55 4.89
N GLN A 198 -1.95 19.26 5.98
CA GLN A 198 -0.94 20.33 6.00
C GLN A 198 0.45 19.78 5.66
N LEU A 199 0.79 18.62 6.25
CA LEU A 199 2.07 17.93 5.97
C LEU A 199 2.15 17.54 4.49
N ARG A 200 1.09 16.95 3.92
CA ARG A 200 1.02 16.53 2.51
C ARG A 200 1.20 17.70 1.56
N ARG A 201 0.52 18.83 1.78
CA ARG A 201 0.69 20.04 0.96
C ARG A 201 2.14 20.51 0.96
N GLY A 202 2.76 20.60 2.14
CA GLY A 202 4.17 20.98 2.25
C GLY A 202 5.14 20.01 1.56
N ILE A 203 4.80 18.72 1.46
CA ILE A 203 5.55 17.73 0.69
C ILE A 203 5.41 18.02 -0.81
N LEU A 204 4.17 18.19 -1.30
CA LEU A 204 3.87 18.43 -2.71
C LEU A 204 4.57 19.71 -3.21
N ASP A 205 4.51 20.78 -2.45
CA ASP A 205 5.18 22.05 -2.78
C ASP A 205 6.69 21.84 -2.92
N GLN A 206 7.33 21.17 -1.95
CA GLN A 206 8.77 20.92 -1.99
C GLN A 206 9.20 19.99 -3.13
N VAL A 207 8.39 18.97 -3.45
CA VAL A 207 8.68 18.04 -4.56
C VAL A 207 8.47 18.75 -5.90
N GLY A 208 7.40 19.55 -6.04
CA GLY A 208 7.10 20.32 -7.26
C GLY A 208 8.27 21.22 -7.67
N ASP A 209 8.90 21.86 -6.70
CA ASP A 209 10.02 22.78 -6.92
C ASP A 209 11.39 22.09 -7.07
N ASN A 210 11.52 20.79 -6.82
CA ASN A 210 12.78 20.07 -6.79
C ASN A 210 12.94 19.06 -7.95
N ARG A 211 13.37 19.57 -9.11
CA ARG A 211 13.61 18.76 -10.31
C ARG A 211 14.65 17.64 -10.10
N LEU A 212 15.68 17.89 -9.30
CA LEU A 212 16.71 16.87 -9.02
C LEU A 212 16.10 15.71 -8.24
N PHE A 213 15.30 15.98 -7.21
CA PHE A 213 14.63 14.95 -6.43
C PHE A 213 13.64 14.15 -7.28
N GLN A 214 12.84 14.82 -8.14
CA GLN A 214 11.93 14.16 -9.08
C GLN A 214 12.70 13.18 -9.99
N ARG A 215 13.86 13.62 -10.55
CA ARG A 215 14.71 12.77 -11.38
C ARG A 215 15.23 11.57 -10.62
N MET A 216 15.68 11.74 -9.38
CA MET A 216 16.21 10.65 -8.56
C MET A 216 15.11 9.66 -8.13
N MET A 217 13.89 10.14 -7.84
CA MET A 217 12.74 9.25 -7.65
C MET A 217 12.44 8.44 -8.92
N ALA A 218 12.47 9.07 -10.11
CA ALA A 218 12.28 8.39 -11.38
C ALA A 218 13.37 7.33 -11.61
N GLU A 219 14.63 7.63 -11.37
CA GLU A 219 15.74 6.68 -11.45
C GLU A 219 15.53 5.48 -10.51
N ASN A 220 15.08 5.73 -9.27
CA ASN A 220 14.75 4.66 -8.33
C ASN A 220 13.60 3.79 -8.83
N ALA A 221 12.57 4.37 -9.43
CA ALA A 221 11.43 3.66 -10.01
C ALA A 221 11.82 2.73 -11.19
N LEU A 222 12.95 2.99 -11.86
CA LEU A 222 13.47 2.16 -12.96
C LEU A 222 14.24 0.92 -12.48
N ARG A 223 14.49 0.76 -11.18
CA ARG A 223 15.25 -0.39 -10.63
C ARG A 223 14.48 -1.71 -10.74
N ASN A 224 13.18 -1.68 -10.53
CA ASN A 224 12.30 -2.84 -10.63
C ASN A 224 11.90 -3.06 -12.09
N ARG A 225 12.73 -3.77 -12.84
CA ARG A 225 12.48 -4.00 -14.27
C ARG A 225 11.52 -5.16 -14.48
N PRO A 226 10.43 -4.98 -15.27
CA PRO A 226 9.59 -6.08 -15.70
C PRO A 226 10.38 -7.10 -16.52
N PRO A 227 10.27 -8.41 -16.21
CA PRO A 227 11.10 -9.44 -16.82
C PRO A 227 10.56 -9.93 -18.17
N VAL A 228 10.41 -9.02 -19.13
CA VAL A 228 10.00 -9.32 -20.51
C VAL A 228 11.02 -8.85 -21.50
N GLY A 229 11.31 -9.68 -22.49
CA GLY A 229 12.26 -9.39 -23.57
C GLY A 229 11.60 -8.72 -24.77
N ARG A 230 12.43 -8.08 -25.62
CA ARG A 230 11.97 -7.42 -26.84
C ARG A 230 11.36 -8.40 -27.84
N PHE A 231 11.93 -9.62 -27.93
CA PHE A 231 11.54 -10.68 -28.87
C PHE A 231 11.21 -12.01 -28.19
N ARG A 232 11.44 -12.15 -26.90
CA ARG A 232 11.19 -13.36 -26.11
C ARG A 232 10.01 -13.15 -25.18
N ASP A 233 9.44 -14.26 -24.72
CA ASP A 233 8.40 -14.26 -23.73
C ASP A 233 8.87 -13.60 -22.41
N PHE A 234 9.12 -14.38 -21.40
CA PHE A 234 9.64 -13.92 -20.12
C PHE A 234 11.16 -14.10 -20.08
N VAL A 235 11.87 -13.12 -19.48
CA VAL A 235 13.31 -13.19 -19.21
C VAL A 235 13.49 -13.42 -17.71
N LEU A 236 13.37 -14.68 -17.31
CA LEU A 236 13.44 -15.06 -15.91
C LEU A 236 14.81 -15.65 -15.59
N ALA A 237 15.40 -15.19 -14.48
CA ALA A 237 16.63 -15.78 -13.97
C ALA A 237 16.32 -17.14 -13.32
N ARG A 238 16.98 -18.22 -13.79
CA ARG A 238 16.98 -19.51 -13.10
C ARG A 238 18.01 -19.48 -12.00
N LYS A 239 17.60 -19.75 -10.77
CA LYS A 239 18.52 -19.98 -9.65
C LYS A 239 18.55 -21.46 -9.32
N ASN A 240 19.75 -22.08 -9.40
CA ASN A 240 20.09 -23.40 -8.82
C ASN A 240 19.05 -24.52 -9.05
N GLY A 241 18.55 -24.69 -10.27
CA GLY A 241 17.60 -25.77 -10.58
C GLY A 241 16.14 -25.51 -10.17
N GLU A 242 15.86 -24.40 -9.53
CA GLU A 242 14.48 -23.98 -9.23
C GLU A 242 13.76 -23.49 -10.49
N LYS A 243 12.42 -23.61 -10.48
CA LYS A 243 11.58 -23.06 -11.54
C LYS A 243 11.78 -21.55 -11.65
N ALA A 244 11.89 -21.08 -12.88
CA ALA A 244 12.00 -19.66 -13.16
C ALA A 244 10.64 -18.97 -12.85
N THR A 245 10.59 -18.11 -11.87
CA THR A 245 9.38 -17.43 -11.41
C THR A 245 9.52 -15.92 -11.47
N LEU A 246 8.41 -15.25 -11.63
CA LEU A 246 8.27 -13.79 -11.65
C LEU A 246 7.64 -13.33 -10.33
N ASP A 247 8.16 -12.27 -9.73
CA ASP A 247 7.55 -11.62 -8.56
C ASP A 247 6.53 -10.57 -9.02
N LEU A 248 5.24 -10.87 -8.83
CA LEU A 248 4.14 -10.00 -9.25
C LEU A 248 4.11 -8.67 -8.48
N LYS A 249 4.58 -8.62 -7.22
CA LYS A 249 4.62 -7.39 -6.42
C LYS A 249 5.74 -6.47 -6.89
N THR A 250 6.97 -6.97 -6.96
CA THR A 250 8.14 -6.14 -7.24
C THR A 250 8.41 -5.93 -8.73
N GLN A 251 8.21 -6.96 -9.56
CA GLN A 251 8.49 -6.90 -11.00
C GLN A 251 7.24 -6.59 -11.85
N GLY A 252 6.05 -6.79 -11.28
CA GLY A 252 4.77 -6.53 -11.95
C GLY A 252 4.13 -5.20 -11.55
N LEU A 253 3.75 -5.06 -10.27
CA LEU A 253 3.00 -3.90 -9.78
C LEU A 253 3.87 -2.68 -9.44
N ALA A 254 5.05 -2.88 -8.86
CA ALA A 254 5.90 -1.77 -8.42
C ALA A 254 6.22 -0.76 -9.53
N PRO A 255 6.48 -1.13 -10.80
CA PRO A 255 6.68 -0.16 -11.87
C PRO A 255 5.52 0.81 -12.05
N PHE A 256 4.26 0.33 -11.93
CA PHE A 256 3.07 1.19 -12.01
C PHE A 256 2.91 2.07 -10.77
N VAL A 257 3.09 1.49 -9.59
CA VAL A 257 2.99 2.21 -8.31
C VAL A 257 4.01 3.33 -8.24
N ASP A 258 5.27 3.02 -8.53
CA ASP A 258 6.38 3.99 -8.46
C ASP A 258 6.25 5.04 -9.58
N GLY A 259 5.90 4.63 -10.79
CA GLY A 259 5.69 5.53 -11.92
C GLY A 259 4.55 6.52 -11.67
N ALA A 260 3.39 6.04 -11.23
CA ALA A 260 2.26 6.88 -10.87
C ALA A 260 2.59 7.84 -9.72
N ARG A 261 3.35 7.37 -8.69
CA ARG A 261 3.78 8.20 -7.56
C ARG A 261 4.69 9.34 -8.01
N VAL A 262 5.73 9.04 -8.77
CA VAL A 262 6.69 10.04 -9.27
C VAL A 262 5.96 11.14 -10.04
N LEU A 263 5.11 10.76 -10.99
CA LEU A 263 4.36 11.71 -11.81
C LEU A 263 3.33 12.50 -10.98
N ALA A 264 2.60 11.84 -10.08
CA ALA A 264 1.61 12.50 -9.24
C ALA A 264 2.25 13.54 -8.32
N LEU A 265 3.32 13.18 -7.61
CA LEU A 265 4.03 14.09 -6.72
C LEU A 265 4.63 15.28 -7.48
N ALA A 266 5.20 15.06 -8.67
CA ALA A 266 5.78 16.10 -9.50
C ALA A 266 4.74 17.11 -10.04
N HIS A 267 3.46 16.72 -10.09
CA HIS A 267 2.36 17.55 -10.59
C HIS A 267 1.37 17.99 -9.49
N GLY A 268 1.75 17.87 -8.22
CA GLY A 268 0.94 18.34 -7.10
C GLY A 268 -0.35 17.54 -6.88
N ILE A 269 -0.41 16.28 -7.34
CA ILE A 269 -1.59 15.42 -7.20
C ILE A 269 -1.58 14.78 -5.81
N GLU A 270 -2.63 15.05 -5.02
CA GLU A 270 -2.77 14.58 -3.63
C GLU A 270 -3.18 13.10 -3.50
N ALA A 271 -3.67 12.47 -4.57
CA ALA A 271 -4.12 11.09 -4.54
C ALA A 271 -2.99 10.12 -4.12
N ASN A 272 -3.33 9.14 -3.28
CA ASN A 272 -2.40 8.07 -2.88
C ASN A 272 -2.58 6.79 -3.69
N ASN A 273 -3.83 6.41 -4.00
CA ASN A 273 -4.13 5.20 -4.73
C ASN A 273 -3.57 5.25 -6.16
N THR A 274 -2.95 4.16 -6.61
CA THR A 274 -2.26 4.11 -7.92
C THR A 274 -3.21 4.38 -9.09
N LEU A 275 -4.41 3.78 -9.09
CA LEU A 275 -5.39 3.98 -10.17
C LEU A 275 -5.96 5.40 -10.15
N GLU A 276 -6.21 5.93 -8.96
CA GLU A 276 -6.67 7.31 -8.82
C GLU A 276 -5.61 8.31 -9.29
N ARG A 277 -4.33 8.04 -9.01
CA ARG A 277 -3.21 8.81 -9.58
C ARG A 277 -3.22 8.79 -11.11
N PHE A 278 -3.38 7.63 -11.75
CA PHE A 278 -3.47 7.56 -13.21
C PHE A 278 -4.64 8.38 -13.74
N ARG A 279 -5.83 8.28 -13.15
CA ARG A 279 -7.00 9.06 -13.57
C ARG A 279 -6.77 10.57 -13.45
N GLN A 280 -6.17 11.02 -12.36
CA GLN A 280 -5.85 12.43 -12.20
C GLN A 280 -4.71 12.89 -13.12
N LEU A 281 -3.72 12.05 -13.40
CA LEU A 281 -2.67 12.31 -14.39
C LEU A 281 -3.22 12.43 -15.80
N ILE A 282 -4.20 11.61 -16.17
CA ILE A 282 -4.93 11.72 -17.45
C ILE A 282 -5.73 13.02 -17.48
N ALA A 283 -6.50 13.31 -16.43
CA ALA A 283 -7.34 14.50 -16.35
C ALA A 283 -6.52 15.81 -16.40
N ASN A 284 -5.27 15.79 -15.95
CA ASN A 284 -4.32 16.89 -16.02
C ASN A 284 -3.42 16.85 -17.28
N GLU A 285 -3.73 16.02 -18.25
CA GLU A 285 -2.99 15.90 -19.52
C GLU A 285 -1.50 15.54 -19.36
N VAL A 286 -1.12 14.90 -18.24
CA VAL A 286 0.25 14.46 -17.97
C VAL A 286 0.56 13.14 -18.67
N ILE A 287 -0.45 12.27 -18.76
CA ILE A 287 -0.40 10.98 -19.46
C ILE A 287 -1.48 10.97 -20.54
N ASP A 288 -1.13 10.43 -21.71
CA ASP A 288 -2.10 10.19 -22.77
C ASP A 288 -3.23 9.27 -22.30
N PRO A 289 -4.52 9.56 -22.63
CA PRO A 289 -5.65 8.75 -22.17
C PRO A 289 -5.58 7.27 -22.57
N LEU A 290 -5.05 6.95 -23.75
CA LEU A 290 -4.92 5.55 -24.21
C LEU A 290 -3.82 4.82 -23.43
N ASP A 291 -2.69 5.46 -23.20
CA ASP A 291 -1.61 4.90 -22.37
C ASP A 291 -2.08 4.69 -20.92
N GLY A 292 -2.77 5.68 -20.36
CA GLY A 292 -3.30 5.61 -19.01
C GLY A 292 -4.30 4.47 -18.81
N ALA A 293 -5.24 4.29 -19.75
CA ALA A 293 -6.18 3.18 -19.75
C ALA A 293 -5.45 1.83 -19.85
N ALA A 294 -4.43 1.72 -20.70
CA ALA A 294 -3.63 0.50 -20.80
C ALA A 294 -2.84 0.20 -19.52
N TYR A 295 -2.35 1.22 -18.79
CA TYR A 295 -1.69 1.05 -17.50
C TYR A 295 -2.68 0.57 -16.41
N GLU A 296 -3.90 1.13 -16.37
CA GLU A 296 -4.94 0.70 -15.44
C GLU A 296 -5.31 -0.77 -15.68
N GLU A 297 -5.58 -1.17 -16.94
CA GLU A 297 -5.92 -2.56 -17.28
C GLU A 297 -4.81 -3.53 -16.93
N ALA A 298 -3.56 -3.17 -17.25
CA ALA A 298 -2.39 -3.98 -16.93
C ALA A 298 -2.20 -4.15 -15.41
N TYR A 299 -2.33 -3.06 -14.65
CA TYR A 299 -2.27 -3.10 -13.19
C TYR A 299 -3.36 -4.00 -12.60
N HIS A 300 -4.60 -3.87 -13.08
CA HIS A 300 -5.72 -4.70 -12.65
C HIS A 300 -5.47 -6.17 -12.89
N PHE A 301 -5.01 -6.54 -14.07
CA PHE A 301 -4.74 -7.94 -14.40
C PHE A 301 -3.64 -8.55 -13.51
N ILE A 302 -2.54 -7.83 -13.30
CA ILE A 302 -1.44 -8.30 -12.44
C ILE A 302 -1.92 -8.44 -10.99
N GLN A 303 -2.68 -7.48 -10.49
CA GLN A 303 -3.22 -7.52 -9.12
C GLN A 303 -4.22 -8.67 -8.94
N GLN A 304 -5.08 -8.91 -9.94
CA GLN A 304 -6.02 -10.03 -9.95
C GLN A 304 -5.27 -11.37 -9.94
N THR A 305 -4.27 -11.53 -10.81
CA THR A 305 -3.43 -12.73 -10.85
C THR A 305 -2.72 -12.97 -9.51
N ARG A 306 -2.21 -11.90 -8.88
CA ARG A 306 -1.58 -11.99 -7.57
C ARG A 306 -2.55 -12.48 -6.49
N MET A 307 -3.76 -11.96 -6.46
CA MET A 307 -4.79 -12.38 -5.48
C MET A 307 -5.21 -13.83 -5.68
N GLN A 308 -5.36 -14.28 -6.93
CA GLN A 308 -5.67 -15.67 -7.26
C GLN A 308 -4.55 -16.62 -6.82
N GLN A 309 -3.28 -16.22 -7.00
CA GLN A 309 -2.13 -17.00 -6.51
C GLN A 309 -2.11 -17.11 -4.98
N HIS A 310 -2.40 -16.02 -4.26
CA HIS A 310 -2.49 -16.04 -2.80
C HIS A 310 -3.62 -16.96 -2.32
N GLN A 311 -4.77 -16.95 -2.99
CA GLN A 311 -5.89 -17.83 -2.68
C GLN A 311 -5.51 -19.31 -2.90
N LEU A 312 -4.87 -19.61 -4.03
CA LEU A 312 -4.40 -20.98 -4.33
C LEU A 312 -3.42 -21.47 -3.26
N GLN A 313 -2.44 -20.66 -2.89
CA GLN A 313 -1.47 -20.97 -1.84
C GLN A 313 -2.16 -21.24 -0.49
N THR A 314 -3.15 -20.43 -0.13
CA THR A 314 -3.93 -20.63 1.11
C THR A 314 -4.69 -21.95 1.10
N ARG A 315 -5.36 -22.28 -0.01
CA ARG A 315 -6.12 -23.52 -0.16
C ARG A 315 -5.25 -24.78 -0.12
N GLU A 316 -4.04 -24.69 -0.68
CA GLU A 316 -3.10 -25.80 -0.78
C GLU A 316 -2.10 -25.83 0.39
N ASN A 317 -2.22 -24.93 1.37
CA ASN A 317 -1.31 -24.76 2.50
C ASN A 317 0.16 -24.54 2.07
N PHE A 318 0.39 -23.88 0.94
CA PHE A 318 1.72 -23.46 0.52
C PHE A 318 2.16 -22.19 1.26
N PRO A 319 3.48 -22.00 1.44
CA PRO A 319 4.00 -20.74 1.97
C PRO A 319 3.57 -19.55 1.09
N TYR A 320 3.19 -18.47 1.75
CA TYR A 320 2.82 -17.23 1.07
C TYR A 320 3.97 -16.67 0.23
N SER A 321 3.68 -16.35 -1.02
CA SER A 321 4.65 -15.79 -1.96
C SER A 321 3.94 -14.93 -3.02
N ASN A 322 4.59 -13.86 -3.45
CA ASN A 322 4.18 -13.07 -4.62
C ASN A 322 4.71 -13.65 -5.95
N ARG A 323 5.37 -14.79 -5.92
CA ARG A 323 6.00 -15.40 -7.09
C ARG A 323 5.03 -16.29 -7.82
N VAL A 324 5.01 -16.18 -9.14
CA VAL A 324 4.25 -17.03 -10.06
C VAL A 324 5.18 -17.64 -11.08
N ASP A 325 4.95 -18.93 -11.40
CA ASP A 325 5.53 -19.57 -12.56
C ASP A 325 4.63 -19.23 -13.78
N PRO A 326 5.09 -18.47 -14.78
CA PRO A 326 4.25 -18.11 -15.92
C PRO A 326 3.81 -19.32 -16.75
N ASP A 327 4.55 -20.45 -16.66
CA ASP A 327 4.20 -21.68 -17.37
C ASP A 327 3.07 -22.45 -16.67
N SER A 328 2.73 -22.11 -15.42
CA SER A 328 1.57 -22.65 -14.71
C SER A 328 0.25 -21.98 -15.09
N LEU A 329 0.31 -20.81 -15.74
CA LEU A 329 -0.87 -20.10 -16.20
C LEU A 329 -1.41 -20.71 -17.49
N ASN A 330 -2.73 -20.60 -17.72
CA ASN A 330 -3.29 -20.95 -19.02
C ASN A 330 -2.73 -20.02 -20.12
N HIS A 331 -2.84 -20.44 -21.36
CA HIS A 331 -2.23 -19.74 -22.50
C HIS A 331 -2.70 -18.29 -22.65
N LEU A 332 -3.96 -18.00 -22.35
CA LEU A 332 -4.52 -16.66 -22.44
C LEU A 332 -3.97 -15.75 -21.33
N ASP A 333 -4.04 -16.19 -20.06
CA ASP A 333 -3.55 -15.42 -18.91
C ASP A 333 -2.05 -15.17 -19.02
N ARG A 334 -1.28 -16.15 -19.49
CA ARG A 334 0.16 -16.00 -19.76
C ARG A 334 0.43 -14.91 -20.78
N ARG A 335 -0.38 -14.85 -21.86
CA ARG A 335 -0.26 -13.81 -22.89
C ARG A 335 -0.64 -12.43 -22.34
N ILE A 336 -1.73 -12.32 -21.58
CA ILE A 336 -2.17 -11.06 -20.98
C ILE A 336 -1.13 -10.57 -19.96
N LEU A 337 -0.59 -11.46 -19.11
CA LEU A 337 0.45 -11.10 -18.15
C LEU A 337 1.70 -10.53 -18.86
N ARG A 338 2.13 -11.16 -19.94
CA ARG A 338 3.25 -10.65 -20.75
C ARG A 338 2.98 -9.25 -21.29
N GLU A 339 1.78 -9.01 -21.84
CA GLU A 339 1.41 -7.69 -22.37
C GLU A 339 1.29 -6.65 -21.25
N SER A 340 0.76 -7.02 -20.09
CA SER A 340 0.70 -6.16 -18.91
C SER A 340 2.10 -5.72 -18.45
N LEU A 341 3.07 -6.64 -18.45
CA LEU A 341 4.47 -6.30 -18.13
C LEU A 341 5.12 -5.41 -19.20
N ARG A 342 4.70 -5.50 -20.45
CA ARG A 342 5.13 -4.56 -21.51
C ARG A 342 4.58 -3.16 -21.29
N GLN A 343 3.35 -3.03 -20.79
CA GLN A 343 2.82 -1.72 -20.40
C GLN A 343 3.64 -1.12 -19.23
N ALA A 344 4.06 -1.93 -18.27
CA ALA A 344 4.98 -1.48 -17.21
C ALA A 344 6.32 -0.98 -17.79
N GLN A 345 6.89 -1.68 -18.79
CA GLN A 345 8.11 -1.22 -19.46
C GLN A 345 7.88 0.10 -20.24
N ARG A 346 6.72 0.27 -20.89
CA ARG A 346 6.37 1.52 -21.58
C ARG A 346 6.30 2.70 -20.61
N LEU A 347 5.65 2.51 -19.46
CA LEU A 347 5.61 3.53 -18.41
C LEU A 347 7.02 3.90 -17.93
N GLN A 348 7.88 2.91 -17.67
CA GLN A 348 9.28 3.14 -17.29
C GLN A 348 10.06 3.86 -18.39
N SER A 349 9.85 3.51 -19.65
CA SER A 349 10.47 4.20 -20.79
C SER A 349 10.04 5.65 -20.92
N SER A 350 8.74 5.93 -20.68
CA SER A 350 8.21 7.29 -20.65
C SER A 350 8.84 8.12 -19.51
N LEU A 351 9.00 7.53 -18.31
CA LEU A 351 9.71 8.18 -17.21
C LEU A 351 11.18 8.46 -17.56
N SER A 352 11.88 7.46 -18.10
CA SER A 352 13.29 7.62 -18.52
C SER A 352 13.46 8.78 -19.51
N LEU A 353 12.56 8.88 -20.51
CA LEU A 353 12.58 9.96 -21.49
C LEU A 353 12.30 11.33 -20.83
N ARG A 354 11.27 11.41 -19.98
CA ARG A 354 10.85 12.65 -19.33
C ARG A 354 11.93 13.24 -18.40
N TYR A 355 12.64 12.37 -17.69
CA TYR A 355 13.67 12.77 -16.72
C TYR A 355 15.10 12.64 -17.25
N GLN A 356 15.29 12.32 -18.54
CA GLN A 356 16.59 12.18 -19.22
C GLN A 356 17.53 11.20 -18.49
N LEU A 357 17.02 9.97 -18.24
CA LEU A 357 17.72 8.86 -17.57
C LEU A 357 18.22 7.81 -18.57
#